data_f32408908e8619c91b9a8693d47047f7
#
_entry.id   f32408908e8619c91b9a8693d47047f7
#
_cell.length_a   1.000
_cell.length_b   1.000
_cell.length_c   1.000
_cell.angle_alpha   90.00
_cell.angle_beta   90.00
_cell.angle_gamma   90.00
#
_symmetry.space_group_name_H-M   'P 1'
#
loop_
_entity.id
_entity.type
_entity.pdbx_description
1 polymer ?
#
loop_
_entity_poly.entity_id
_entity_poly.type
_entity_poly.pdbx_seq_one_letter_code
_entity_poly.pdbx_strand_id
1 'polypeptide(L)'
;MADIERVKVIALAVPLMDEAQKTRYERLELKAPTLSQAEQFYEKQASSTSLAAMRLLIALVSGTRESVLQPMDFLDFRKCEEYLLSFLTWKP
;
A
#
# COMPACT_ATOMS: atom_id res chain seq x y z
N MET A 1 19.29 -15.83 -6.78
CA MET A 1 17.88 -15.66 -6.45
C MET A 1 17.65 -14.22 -5.96
N ALA A 2 16.68 -13.56 -6.54
CA ALA A 2 16.40 -12.18 -6.14
C ALA A 2 15.57 -12.17 -4.86
N ASP A 3 16.01 -11.43 -3.87
CA ASP A 3 15.26 -11.26 -2.64
C ASP A 3 14.33 -10.06 -2.75
N ILE A 4 13.10 -10.23 -2.30
CA ILE A 4 12.16 -9.12 -2.24
C ILE A 4 12.49 -8.32 -0.98
N GLU A 5 12.61 -7.00 -1.13
CA GLU A 5 12.89 -6.14 0.01
C GLU A 5 11.75 -6.22 1.01
N ARG A 6 12.10 -6.34 2.29
CA ARG A 6 11.10 -6.42 3.36
C ARG A 6 10.53 -5.05 3.73
N VAL A 7 11.23 -4.00 3.37
CA VAL A 7 10.80 -2.61 3.59
C VAL A 7 11.17 -1.83 2.34
N LYS A 8 10.24 -1.04 1.84
CA LYS A 8 10.50 -0.18 0.71
C LYS A 8 9.94 1.21 0.96
N VAL A 9 10.76 2.22 0.73
CA VAL A 9 10.33 3.62 0.83
C VAL A 9 9.89 4.08 -0.55
N ILE A 10 8.66 4.55 -0.64
CA ILE A 10 8.10 5.06 -1.90
C ILE A 10 8.06 6.58 -1.79
N ALA A 11 8.83 7.26 -2.65
CA ALA A 11 8.80 8.72 -2.72
C ALA A 11 7.52 9.14 -3.45
N LEU A 12 6.77 10.05 -2.85
CA LEU A 12 5.52 10.54 -3.42
C LEU A 12 5.80 11.78 -4.26
N ALA A 13 5.35 11.77 -5.52
CA ALA A 13 5.45 12.95 -6.37
C ALA A 13 4.47 14.02 -5.87
N VAL A 14 3.33 13.59 -5.32
CA VAL A 14 2.32 14.47 -4.74
C VAL A 14 2.18 14.11 -3.27
N PRO A 15 2.61 14.97 -2.35
CA PRO A 15 2.51 14.68 -0.91
C PRO A 15 1.08 14.46 -0.45
N LEU A 16 0.93 13.66 0.60
CA LEU A 16 -0.35 13.42 1.25
C LEU A 16 -0.40 14.15 2.57
N MET A 17 -1.58 14.57 2.98
CA MET A 17 -1.77 15.27 4.23
C MET A 17 -2.77 14.53 5.12
N ASP A 18 -2.37 14.24 6.34
CA ASP A 18 -3.28 13.74 7.36
C ASP A 18 -3.72 14.95 8.20
N GLU A 19 -4.90 15.47 7.88
CA GLU A 19 -5.41 16.67 8.53
C GLU A 19 -5.67 16.46 10.02
N ALA A 20 -6.11 15.28 10.39
CA ALA A 20 -6.42 14.98 11.79
C ALA A 20 -5.17 14.99 12.67
N GLN A 21 -4.05 14.51 12.13
CA GLN A 21 -2.79 14.46 12.86
C GLN A 21 -1.84 15.57 12.43
N LYS A 22 -2.25 16.40 11.49
CA LYS A 22 -1.44 17.49 10.93
C LYS A 22 -0.08 16.99 10.47
N THR A 23 -0.06 15.82 9.83
CA THR A 23 1.14 15.17 9.36
C THR A 23 1.16 15.20 7.84
N ARG A 24 2.28 15.62 7.27
CA ARG A 24 2.49 15.62 5.82
C ARG A 24 3.38 14.45 5.46
N TYR A 25 2.94 13.66 4.49
CA TYR A 25 3.71 12.53 4.00
C TYR A 25 4.31 12.86 2.64
N GLU A 26 5.62 12.90 2.55
CA GLU A 26 6.32 13.07 1.27
C GLU A 26 6.84 11.73 0.77
N ARG A 27 6.72 10.70 1.59
CA ARG A 27 7.06 9.33 1.23
C ARG A 27 6.28 8.39 2.14
N LEU A 28 6.11 7.15 1.68
CA LEU A 28 5.51 6.10 2.48
C LEU A 28 6.51 4.97 2.65
N GLU A 29 6.57 4.41 3.84
CA GLU A 29 7.40 3.25 4.10
C GLU A 29 6.49 2.03 4.09
N LEU A 30 6.66 1.16 3.10
CA LEU A 30 5.86 -0.04 2.95
C LEU A 30 6.63 -1.23 3.48
N LYS A 31 6.00 -2.02 4.32
CA LYS A 31 6.59 -3.24 4.88
C LYS A 31 6.04 -4.45 4.14
N ALA A 32 6.83 -5.52 4.11
CA ALA A 32 6.35 -6.78 3.55
C ALA A 32 5.06 -7.20 4.27
N PRO A 33 4.00 -7.56 3.53
CA PRO A 33 2.74 -7.90 4.17
C PRO A 33 2.84 -9.20 4.96
N THR A 34 2.09 -9.26 6.06
CA THR A 34 1.93 -10.48 6.82
C THR A 34 0.87 -11.34 6.14
N LEU A 35 0.77 -12.60 6.56
CA LEU A 35 -0.29 -13.49 6.06
C LEU A 35 -1.67 -12.88 6.31
N SER A 36 -1.89 -12.35 7.50
CA SER A 36 -3.18 -11.73 7.84
C SER A 36 -3.51 -10.56 6.93
N GLN A 37 -2.51 -9.73 6.62
CA GLN A 37 -2.71 -8.59 5.73
C GLN A 37 -3.01 -9.04 4.30
N ALA A 38 -2.33 -10.09 3.83
CA ALA A 38 -2.61 -10.65 2.51
C ALA A 38 -4.02 -11.22 2.45
N GLU A 39 -4.45 -11.91 3.52
CA GLU A 39 -5.81 -12.43 3.60
C GLU A 39 -6.85 -11.31 3.52
N GLN A 40 -6.63 -10.22 4.23
CA GLN A 40 -7.54 -9.07 4.19
C GLN A 40 -7.61 -8.47 2.78
N PHE A 41 -6.47 -8.44 2.08
CA PHE A 41 -6.43 -7.97 0.71
C PHE A 41 -7.33 -8.83 -0.18
N TYR A 42 -7.18 -10.15 -0.11
CA TYR A 42 -7.97 -11.05 -0.97
C TYR A 42 -9.46 -11.03 -0.61
N GLU A 43 -9.78 -10.94 0.67
CA GLU A 43 -11.17 -10.81 1.09
C GLU A 43 -11.79 -9.52 0.55
N LYS A 44 -11.07 -8.42 0.63
CA LYS A 44 -11.54 -7.14 0.12
C LYS A 44 -11.70 -7.17 -1.40
N GLN A 45 -10.77 -7.83 -2.09
CA GLN A 45 -10.83 -7.96 -3.54
C GLN A 45 -12.08 -8.74 -3.96
N ALA A 46 -12.44 -9.77 -3.21
CA ALA A 46 -13.61 -10.60 -3.51
C ALA A 46 -14.93 -9.84 -3.29
N SER A 47 -14.95 -8.90 -2.33
CA SER A 47 -16.18 -8.20 -1.95
C SER A 47 -16.26 -6.78 -2.50
N SER A 48 -15.21 -6.26 -3.11
CA SER A 48 -15.17 -4.88 -3.59
C SER A 48 -14.36 -4.83 -4.90
N THR A 49 -13.48 -3.83 -5.05
CA THR A 49 -12.67 -3.69 -6.27
C THR A 49 -11.20 -3.98 -5.96
N SER A 50 -10.44 -4.25 -7.02
CA SER A 50 -8.98 -4.43 -6.87
C SER A 50 -8.31 -3.18 -6.34
N LEU A 51 -8.80 -2.00 -6.76
CA LEU A 51 -8.24 -0.73 -6.27
C LEU A 51 -8.51 -0.54 -4.78
N ALA A 52 -9.72 -0.86 -4.33
CA ALA A 52 -10.06 -0.76 -2.91
C ALA A 52 -9.23 -1.74 -2.08
N ALA A 53 -9.04 -2.95 -2.59
CA ALA A 53 -8.23 -3.96 -1.90
C ALA A 53 -6.78 -3.51 -1.78
N MET A 54 -6.22 -2.96 -2.85
CA MET A 54 -4.84 -2.49 -2.83
C MET A 54 -4.68 -1.29 -1.90
N ARG A 55 -5.65 -0.37 -1.90
CA ARG A 55 -5.62 0.76 -0.97
C ARG A 55 -5.61 0.27 0.49
N LEU A 56 -6.44 -0.71 0.80
CA LEU A 56 -6.45 -1.31 2.14
C LEU A 56 -5.08 -1.89 2.48
N LEU A 57 -4.49 -2.64 1.57
CA LEU A 57 -3.19 -3.25 1.82
C LEU A 57 -2.10 -2.19 2.05
N ILE A 58 -2.10 -1.14 1.24
CA ILE A 58 -1.14 -0.05 1.41
C ILE A 58 -1.31 0.58 2.80
N ALA A 59 -2.55 0.79 3.23
CA ALA A 59 -2.83 1.34 4.55
C ALA A 59 -2.28 0.43 5.65
N LEU A 60 -2.50 -0.87 5.53
CA LEU A 60 -2.04 -1.83 6.54
C LEU A 60 -0.52 -1.89 6.64
N VAL A 61 0.17 -1.92 5.51
CA VAL A 61 1.63 -2.10 5.53
C VAL A 61 2.38 -0.80 5.77
N SER A 62 1.75 0.36 5.55
CA SER A 62 2.38 1.66 5.79
C SER A 62 2.00 2.27 7.13
N GLY A 63 0.95 1.75 7.76
CA GLY A 63 0.43 2.34 8.98
C GLY A 63 -0.29 3.66 8.75
N THR A 64 -0.69 3.94 7.50
CA THR A 64 -1.38 5.17 7.13
C THR A 64 -2.86 4.87 6.95
N ARG A 65 -3.74 5.74 7.43
CA ARG A 65 -5.18 5.51 7.33
C ARG A 65 -5.65 5.60 5.88
N GLU A 66 -6.63 4.77 5.52
CA GLU A 66 -7.17 4.75 4.16
C GLU A 66 -7.70 6.12 3.71
N SER A 67 -8.30 6.88 4.63
CA SER A 67 -8.82 8.20 4.30
C SER A 67 -7.73 9.16 3.84
N VAL A 68 -6.51 8.99 4.33
CA VAL A 68 -5.37 9.79 3.92
C VAL A 68 -4.90 9.37 2.53
N LEU A 69 -5.05 8.10 2.19
CA LEU A 69 -4.60 7.56 0.91
C LEU A 69 -5.56 7.85 -0.24
N GLN A 70 -6.82 8.16 0.04
CA GLN A 70 -7.81 8.38 -1.01
C GLN A 70 -7.41 9.42 -2.07
N PRO A 71 -6.84 10.57 -1.69
CA PRO A 71 -6.45 11.57 -2.68
C PRO A 71 -5.08 11.31 -3.31
N MET A 72 -4.48 10.15 -3.07
CA MET A 72 -3.16 9.82 -3.60
C MET A 72 -3.12 9.94 -5.12
N ASP A 73 -2.04 10.54 -5.63
CA ASP A 73 -1.79 10.55 -7.07
C ASP A 73 -1.71 9.14 -7.60
N PHE A 74 -2.36 8.87 -8.72
CA PHE A 74 -2.46 7.50 -9.23
C PHE A 74 -1.10 6.90 -9.60
N LEU A 75 -0.17 7.72 -10.07
CA LEU A 75 1.17 7.22 -10.39
C LEU A 75 1.92 6.82 -9.12
N ASP A 76 1.70 7.54 -8.02
CA ASP A 76 2.28 7.16 -6.73
C ASP A 76 1.64 5.86 -6.23
N PHE A 77 0.33 5.72 -6.44
CA PHE A 77 -0.38 4.48 -6.12
C PHE A 77 0.23 3.30 -6.89
N ARG A 78 0.52 3.47 -8.18
CA ARG A 78 1.10 2.41 -8.99
C ARG A 78 2.47 1.99 -8.49
N LYS A 79 3.26 2.91 -7.96
CA LYS A 79 4.56 2.58 -7.38
C LYS A 79 4.39 1.65 -6.17
N CYS A 80 3.42 1.96 -5.31
CA CYS A 80 3.13 1.12 -4.15
C CYS A 80 2.60 -0.24 -4.57
N GLU A 81 1.69 -0.25 -5.53
CA GLU A 81 1.10 -1.48 -6.06
C GLU A 81 2.16 -2.41 -6.64
N GLU A 82 3.08 -1.86 -7.42
CA GLU A 82 4.12 -2.65 -8.04
C GLU A 82 4.96 -3.40 -7.01
N TYR A 83 5.35 -2.72 -5.94
CA TYR A 83 6.10 -3.37 -4.87
C TYR A 83 5.27 -4.47 -4.21
N LEU A 84 4.02 -4.18 -3.86
CA LEU A 84 3.18 -5.12 -3.12
C LEU A 84 2.77 -6.32 -3.98
N LEU A 85 2.55 -6.12 -5.28
CA LEU A 85 2.22 -7.23 -6.17
C LEU A 85 3.33 -8.27 -6.24
N SER A 86 4.58 -7.88 -5.99
CA SER A 86 5.68 -8.83 -5.99
C SER A 86 5.51 -9.91 -4.93
N PHE A 87 4.75 -9.63 -3.87
CA PHE A 87 4.43 -10.62 -2.84
C PHE A 87 3.18 -11.41 -3.20
N LEU A 88 2.18 -10.73 -3.76
CA LEU A 88 0.85 -11.31 -3.99
C LEU A 88 0.79 -12.21 -5.21
N THR A 89 1.68 -12.02 -6.17
CA THR A 89 1.72 -12.84 -7.38
C THR A 89 2.64 -14.05 -7.26
N TRP A 90 3.22 -14.24 -6.08
CA TRP A 90 4.10 -15.39 -5.83
C TRP A 90 3.30 -16.69 -5.94
N LYS A 91 3.91 -17.66 -6.62
CA LYS A 91 3.32 -19.00 -6.76
C LYS A 91 4.34 -20.04 -6.29
N PRO A 92 3.91 -20.94 -5.42
CA PRO A 92 4.79 -22.00 -4.95
C PRO A 92 5.22 -22.95 -6.05
#